data_435d4fbdf2f585ef48abe2cb0ca6492e
#
_entry.id   435d4fbdf2f585ef48abe2cb0ca6492e
#
_cell.length_a   1.000
_cell.length_b   1.000
_cell.length_c   1.000
_cell.angle_alpha   90.00
_cell.angle_beta   90.00
_cell.angle_gamma   90.00
#
_symmetry.space_group_name_H-M   'P 1'
#
loop_
_entity.id
_entity.type
_entity.pdbx_description
1 polymer ?
#
loop_
_entity_poly.entity_id
_entity_poly.type
_entity_poly.pdbx_seq_one_letter_code
_entity_poly.pdbx_strand_id
1 'polypeptide(L)'
;MVRPADYQGRVRSFAHAHGNWATCIFAELKRPLLEDLAVLQTRLHQAANSDDIKIQPELHLSLSRTVTFPIHWIEPFLQRMSKEVGLKVPSRFPLFWSQELQVFVNDEKTRTFVGLCIEHSDSPLKKIVEIIDKEFAGVVTGIFFLVYYHFFTKVLP
;
A
#
# COMPACT_ATOMS: atom_id res chain seq x y z
N MET A 1 22.77 -1.45 -18.22
CA MET A 1 22.39 -0.62 -17.05
C MET A 1 21.07 0.06 -17.41
N VAL A 2 19.98 -0.29 -16.77
CA VAL A 2 18.64 0.25 -17.07
C VAL A 2 18.58 1.66 -16.43
N ARG A 3 18.13 2.64 -17.20
CA ARG A 3 18.13 4.04 -16.74
C ARG A 3 16.87 4.32 -15.88
N PRO A 4 16.97 5.15 -14.82
CA PRO A 4 15.81 5.55 -14.01
C PRO A 4 14.65 6.15 -14.81
N ALA A 5 14.93 6.80 -15.94
CA ALA A 5 13.93 7.35 -16.86
C ALA A 5 12.97 6.29 -17.42
N ASP A 6 13.41 5.04 -17.57
CA ASP A 6 12.60 3.94 -18.13
C ASP A 6 11.47 3.49 -17.17
N TYR A 7 11.50 3.95 -15.92
CA TYR A 7 10.54 3.63 -14.85
C TYR A 7 9.87 4.86 -14.23
N GLN A 8 9.74 5.94 -14.97
CA GLN A 8 9.13 7.18 -14.46
C GLN A 8 9.78 7.71 -13.18
N GLY A 9 11.11 7.58 -13.06
CA GLY A 9 11.87 7.97 -11.88
C GLY A 9 11.76 7.00 -10.69
N ARG A 10 11.15 5.84 -10.86
CA ARG A 10 11.07 4.82 -9.79
C ARG A 10 12.43 4.17 -9.60
N VAL A 11 13.00 4.34 -8.41
CA VAL A 11 14.19 3.60 -7.97
C VAL A 11 13.72 2.37 -7.20
N ARG A 12 14.25 1.20 -7.53
CA ARG A 12 13.97 -0.03 -6.77
C ARG A 12 14.70 0.02 -5.44
N SER A 13 14.00 -0.30 -4.37
CA SER A 13 14.58 -0.45 -3.03
C SER A 13 15.34 -1.77 -2.83
N PHE A 14 15.29 -2.67 -3.82
CA PHE A 14 15.97 -3.97 -3.78
C PHE A 14 16.55 -4.34 -5.16
N ALA A 15 17.65 -5.08 -5.14
CA ALA A 15 18.30 -5.55 -6.36
C ALA A 15 17.39 -6.51 -7.14
N HIS A 16 17.49 -6.46 -8.47
CA HIS A 16 16.80 -7.45 -9.30
C HIS A 16 17.51 -8.80 -9.16
N ALA A 17 16.76 -9.81 -8.70
CA ALA A 17 17.19 -11.20 -8.70
C ALA A 17 16.22 -12.01 -9.57
N HIS A 18 16.76 -12.87 -10.42
CA HIS A 18 15.96 -13.73 -11.27
C HIS A 18 15.04 -14.62 -10.43
N GLY A 19 13.76 -14.70 -10.81
CA GLY A 19 12.76 -15.47 -10.07
C GLY A 19 12.16 -14.78 -8.84
N ASN A 20 12.63 -13.58 -8.46
CA ASN A 20 12.05 -12.78 -7.41
C ASN A 20 11.09 -11.71 -7.94
N TRP A 21 9.92 -11.63 -7.33
CA TRP A 21 8.85 -10.72 -7.72
C TRP A 21 8.57 -9.70 -6.61
N ALA A 22 8.42 -8.45 -7.01
CA ALA A 22 7.93 -7.40 -6.14
C ALA A 22 6.46 -7.66 -5.83
N THR A 23 6.15 -7.91 -4.57
CA THR A 23 4.82 -8.31 -4.10
C THR A 23 4.35 -7.35 -3.03
N CYS A 24 3.13 -6.85 -3.14
CA CYS A 24 2.44 -6.10 -2.10
C CYS A 24 1.01 -6.59 -1.97
N ILE A 25 0.41 -6.37 -0.81
CA ILE A 25 -0.97 -6.72 -0.53
C ILE A 25 -1.77 -5.44 -0.37
N PHE A 26 -2.89 -5.38 -1.07
CA PHE A 26 -3.81 -4.27 -0.98
C PHE A 26 -5.25 -4.75 -1.11
N ALA A 27 -6.19 -3.94 -0.62
CA ALA A 27 -7.61 -4.14 -0.85
C ALA A 27 -8.08 -3.20 -1.96
N GLU A 28 -8.75 -3.77 -2.96
CA GLU A 28 -9.38 -2.99 -4.02
C GLU A 28 -10.57 -2.21 -3.47
N LEU A 29 -10.72 -0.98 -3.95
CA LEU A 29 -11.86 -0.14 -3.64
C LEU A 29 -12.97 -0.40 -4.65
N LYS A 30 -14.19 -0.52 -4.14
CA LYS A 30 -15.39 -0.66 -4.96
C LYS A 30 -16.19 0.63 -4.97
N ARG A 31 -17.01 0.81 -6.01
CA ARG A 31 -18.02 1.86 -6.05
C ARG A 31 -19.01 1.73 -4.88
N PRO A 32 -19.54 2.82 -4.31
CA PRO A 32 -19.31 4.23 -4.71
C PRO A 32 -18.03 4.86 -4.13
N LEU A 33 -17.39 4.24 -3.13
CA LEU A 33 -16.24 4.82 -2.42
C LEU A 33 -15.10 5.25 -3.35
N LEU A 34 -14.82 4.46 -4.40
CA LEU A 34 -13.79 4.80 -5.38
C LEU A 34 -14.08 6.14 -6.07
N GLU A 35 -15.35 6.40 -6.39
CA GLU A 35 -15.78 7.64 -7.07
C GLU A 35 -15.62 8.86 -6.14
N ASP A 36 -16.02 8.75 -4.88
CA ASP A 36 -15.87 9.81 -3.88
C ASP A 36 -14.40 10.17 -3.66
N LEU A 37 -13.54 9.15 -3.53
CA LEU A 37 -12.10 9.35 -3.36
C LEU A 37 -11.44 9.93 -4.61
N ALA A 38 -11.87 9.58 -5.81
CA ALA A 38 -11.37 10.17 -7.05
C ALA A 38 -11.74 11.66 -7.17
N VAL A 39 -12.94 12.05 -6.74
CA VAL A 39 -13.34 13.45 -6.67
C VAL A 39 -12.47 14.21 -5.67
N LEU A 40 -12.25 13.66 -4.48
CA LEU A 40 -11.38 14.26 -3.48
C LEU A 40 -9.94 14.42 -4.01
N GLN A 41 -9.40 13.40 -4.65
CA GLN A 41 -8.08 13.42 -5.27
C GLN A 41 -7.95 14.56 -6.29
N THR A 42 -8.94 14.72 -7.17
CA THR A 42 -8.96 15.78 -8.18
C THR A 42 -8.95 17.16 -7.53
N ARG A 43 -9.78 17.39 -6.51
CA ARG A 43 -9.83 18.67 -5.78
C ARG A 43 -8.52 18.98 -5.08
N LEU A 44 -7.90 17.99 -4.45
CA LEU A 44 -6.62 18.15 -3.77
C LEU A 44 -5.49 18.47 -4.75
N HIS A 45 -5.47 17.82 -5.91
CA HIS A 45 -4.49 18.10 -6.97
C HIS A 45 -4.61 19.53 -7.47
N GLN A 46 -5.84 20.00 -7.74
CA GLN A 46 -6.11 21.39 -8.14
C GLN A 46 -5.65 22.40 -7.06
N ALA A 47 -5.92 22.11 -5.79
CA ALA A 47 -5.53 22.96 -4.67
C ALA A 47 -4.00 23.01 -4.46
N ALA A 48 -3.30 21.91 -4.71
CA ALA A 48 -1.86 21.82 -4.57
C ALA A 48 -1.09 22.65 -5.62
N ASN A 49 -1.70 22.87 -6.79
CA ASN A 49 -1.16 23.67 -7.90
C ASN A 49 0.35 23.40 -8.18
N SER A 50 0.73 22.14 -8.21
CA SER A 50 2.12 21.72 -8.38
C SER A 50 2.25 20.52 -9.32
N ASP A 51 3.06 20.69 -10.36
CA ASP A 51 3.38 19.63 -11.33
C ASP A 51 4.23 18.49 -10.74
N ASP A 52 4.85 18.74 -9.59
CA ASP A 52 5.65 17.74 -8.87
C ASP A 52 4.79 16.66 -8.20
N ILE A 53 3.51 16.93 -8.01
CA ILE A 53 2.57 16.02 -7.38
C ILE A 53 1.88 15.19 -8.46
N LYS A 54 2.13 13.88 -8.45
CA LYS A 54 1.50 12.95 -9.40
C LYS A 54 0.24 12.34 -8.80
N ILE A 55 -0.84 12.39 -9.55
CA ILE A 55 -2.09 11.69 -9.23
C ILE A 55 -1.82 10.18 -9.24
N GLN A 56 -2.30 9.48 -8.22
CA GLN A 56 -2.28 8.03 -8.19
C GLN A 56 -3.41 7.49 -9.08
N PRO A 57 -3.09 6.77 -10.18
CA PRO A 57 -4.11 6.35 -11.14
C PRO A 57 -5.04 5.26 -10.59
N GLU A 58 -4.54 4.45 -9.66
CA GLU A 58 -5.28 3.34 -9.06
C GLU A 58 -5.33 3.53 -7.54
N LEU A 59 -6.49 3.93 -7.05
CA LEU A 59 -6.72 4.08 -5.62
C LEU A 59 -6.97 2.71 -4.99
N HIS A 60 -6.22 2.40 -3.95
CA HIS A 60 -6.35 1.16 -3.19
C HIS A 60 -5.97 1.36 -1.73
N LEU A 61 -6.43 0.48 -0.88
CA LEU A 61 -6.02 0.44 0.53
C LEU A 61 -4.79 -0.45 0.65
N SER A 62 -3.64 0.14 0.91
CA SER A 62 -2.40 -0.62 1.15
C SER A 62 -2.47 -1.36 2.49
N LEU A 63 -2.20 -2.66 2.46
CA LEU A 63 -2.18 -3.54 3.64
C LEU A 63 -0.78 -4.04 3.96
N SER A 64 0.18 -3.82 3.06
CA SER A 64 1.58 -4.15 3.28
C SER A 64 2.49 -3.20 2.54
N ARG A 65 3.77 -3.18 2.93
CA ARG A 65 4.84 -2.67 2.06
C ARG A 65 5.14 -3.64 0.93
N THR A 66 5.90 -3.18 -0.06
CA THR A 66 6.40 -4.05 -1.13
C THR A 66 7.56 -4.89 -0.61
N VAL A 67 7.46 -6.20 -0.77
CA VAL A 67 8.49 -7.18 -0.44
C VAL A 67 8.87 -7.98 -1.69
N THR A 68 10.01 -8.67 -1.65
CA THR A 68 10.40 -9.57 -2.74
C THR A 68 10.08 -11.00 -2.38
N PHE A 69 9.32 -11.67 -3.26
CA PHE A 69 9.03 -13.09 -3.13
C PHE A 69 9.60 -13.88 -4.31
N PRO A 70 10.19 -15.06 -4.06
CA PRO A 70 10.36 -16.07 -5.09
C PRO A 70 8.98 -16.45 -5.64
N ILE A 71 8.87 -16.60 -6.98
CA ILE A 71 7.57 -16.87 -7.62
C ILE A 71 6.85 -18.09 -7.04
N HIS A 72 7.60 -19.15 -6.70
CA HIS A 72 7.03 -20.39 -6.16
C HIS A 72 6.54 -20.27 -4.72
N TRP A 73 6.78 -19.14 -4.02
CA TRP A 73 6.27 -18.89 -2.68
C TRP A 73 4.93 -18.13 -2.69
N ILE A 74 4.59 -17.50 -3.80
CA ILE A 74 3.39 -16.65 -3.90
C ILE A 74 2.14 -17.48 -3.62
N GLU A 75 1.94 -18.58 -4.30
CA GLU A 75 0.74 -19.41 -4.15
C GLU A 75 0.62 -20.03 -2.75
N PRO A 76 1.64 -20.68 -2.18
CA PRO A 76 1.58 -21.17 -0.80
C PRO A 76 1.33 -20.06 0.23
N PHE A 77 1.88 -18.85 0.01
CA PHE A 77 1.63 -17.69 0.86
C PHE A 77 0.17 -17.27 0.80
N LEU A 78 -0.41 -17.13 -0.39
CA LEU A 78 -1.81 -16.75 -0.57
C LEU A 78 -2.77 -17.75 0.10
N GLN A 79 -2.49 -19.05 -0.02
CA GLN A 79 -3.29 -20.10 0.61
C GLN A 79 -3.26 -20.00 2.14
N ARG A 80 -2.07 -19.85 2.74
CA ARG A 80 -1.94 -19.68 4.20
C ARG A 80 -2.64 -18.42 4.68
N MET A 81 -2.37 -17.29 4.02
CA MET A 81 -2.97 -16.01 4.37
C MET A 81 -4.50 -16.06 4.28
N SER A 82 -5.05 -16.59 3.19
CA SER A 82 -6.49 -16.72 2.99
C SER A 82 -7.15 -17.58 4.09
N LYS A 83 -6.51 -18.68 4.45
CA LYS A 83 -6.96 -19.56 5.55
C LYS A 83 -6.94 -18.83 6.89
N GLU A 84 -5.85 -18.17 7.24
CA GLU A 84 -5.69 -17.46 8.52
C GLU A 84 -6.67 -16.29 8.64
N VAL A 85 -6.85 -15.50 7.57
CA VAL A 85 -7.84 -14.43 7.54
C VAL A 85 -9.26 -14.99 7.66
N GLY A 86 -9.60 -16.01 6.90
CA GLY A 86 -10.94 -16.61 6.93
C GLY A 86 -11.32 -17.21 8.29
N LEU A 87 -10.33 -17.67 9.07
CA LEU A 87 -10.56 -18.20 10.42
C LEU A 87 -10.65 -17.13 11.51
N LYS A 88 -9.99 -15.99 11.35
CA LYS A 88 -9.77 -15.01 12.44
C LYS A 88 -10.44 -13.67 12.23
N VAL A 89 -10.93 -13.40 11.02
CA VAL A 89 -11.48 -12.10 10.66
C VAL A 89 -12.90 -12.26 10.15
N PRO A 90 -13.85 -11.43 10.61
CA PRO A 90 -15.22 -11.44 10.09
C PRO A 90 -15.23 -11.14 8.58
N SER A 91 -16.11 -11.76 7.83
CA SER A 91 -16.26 -11.55 6.38
C SER A 91 -16.70 -10.13 6.01
N ARG A 92 -17.27 -9.39 6.96
CA ARG A 92 -17.71 -8.01 6.80
C ARG A 92 -17.48 -7.25 8.10
N PHE A 93 -16.92 -6.06 7.99
CA PHE A 93 -16.76 -5.13 9.11
C PHE A 93 -16.68 -3.70 8.59
N PRO A 94 -17.08 -2.71 9.41
CA PRO A 94 -16.97 -1.31 9.04
C PRO A 94 -15.50 -0.88 9.03
N LEU A 95 -15.18 0.08 8.15
CA LEU A 95 -13.93 0.78 8.13
C LEU A 95 -14.20 2.25 8.48
N PHE A 96 -13.38 2.80 9.36
CA PHE A 96 -13.41 4.22 9.72
C PHE A 96 -12.08 4.82 9.31
N TRP A 97 -12.11 6.00 8.72
CA TRP A 97 -10.91 6.72 8.32
C TRP A 97 -10.85 8.10 8.96
N SER A 98 -9.65 8.57 9.17
CA SER A 98 -9.40 9.94 9.61
C SER A 98 -9.97 10.93 8.60
N GLN A 99 -10.52 12.03 9.09
CA GLN A 99 -10.95 13.14 8.26
C GLN A 99 -9.78 14.05 7.84
N GLU A 100 -8.58 13.77 8.35
CA GLU A 100 -7.38 14.55 8.08
C GLU A 100 -6.46 13.84 7.09
N LEU A 101 -5.96 14.61 6.14
CA LEU A 101 -4.90 14.15 5.25
C LEU A 101 -3.59 14.03 6.02
N GLN A 102 -2.89 12.95 5.74
CA GLN A 102 -1.57 12.72 6.31
C GLN A 102 -0.51 12.59 5.21
N VAL A 103 0.69 13.00 5.56
CA VAL A 103 1.87 12.89 4.69
C VAL A 103 2.74 11.75 5.18
N PHE A 104 3.05 10.84 4.29
CA PHE A 104 3.88 9.67 4.54
C PHE A 104 5.13 9.73 3.69
N VAL A 105 6.24 9.29 4.24
CA VAL A 105 7.50 9.13 3.51
C VAL A 105 7.89 7.66 3.57
N ASN A 106 8.30 7.09 2.45
CA ASN A 106 8.79 5.71 2.44
C ASN A 106 10.10 5.56 3.22
N ASP A 107 10.43 4.34 3.62
CA ASP A 107 11.60 4.04 4.45
C ASP A 107 12.90 4.53 3.81
N GLU A 108 13.02 4.46 2.49
CA GLU A 108 14.17 4.92 1.72
C GLU A 108 14.21 6.46 1.55
N LYS A 109 13.19 7.17 2.04
CA LYS A 109 13.03 8.64 1.92
C LYS A 109 13.12 9.17 0.47
N THR A 110 12.74 8.33 -0.50
CA THR A 110 12.74 8.68 -1.92
C THR A 110 11.37 9.12 -2.44
N ARG A 111 10.30 8.89 -1.65
CA ARG A 111 8.92 9.23 -2.03
C ARG A 111 8.13 9.74 -0.85
N THR A 112 7.31 10.72 -1.14
CA THR A 112 6.29 11.22 -0.22
C THR A 112 4.92 10.86 -0.78
N PHE A 113 4.02 10.44 0.10
CA PHE A 113 2.64 10.13 -0.22
C PHE A 113 1.72 11.02 0.61
N VAL A 114 0.61 11.42 0.04
CA VAL A 114 -0.47 12.10 0.76
C VAL A 114 -1.70 11.20 0.71
N GLY A 115 -2.31 10.95 1.83
CA GLY A 115 -3.46 10.04 1.91
C GLY A 115 -4.27 10.19 3.19
N LEU A 116 -5.27 9.33 3.32
CA LEU A 116 -6.09 9.19 4.53
C LEU A 116 -5.70 7.93 5.27
N CYS A 117 -5.51 8.04 6.58
CA CYS A 117 -5.35 6.88 7.45
C CYS A 117 -6.68 6.18 7.71
N ILE A 118 -6.62 4.86 7.80
CA ILE A 118 -7.70 4.09 8.40
C ILE A 118 -7.50 4.04 9.91
N GLU A 119 -8.56 4.36 10.65
CA GLU A 119 -8.59 4.13 12.09
C GLU A 119 -8.70 2.62 12.34
N HIS A 120 -7.64 2.02 12.87
CA HIS A 120 -7.52 0.57 12.96
C HIS A 120 -7.22 0.06 14.37
N SER A 121 -7.21 0.93 15.41
CA SER A 121 -7.11 0.48 16.80
C SER A 121 -8.25 -0.48 17.11
N ASP A 122 -7.91 -1.72 17.46
CA ASP A 122 -8.85 -2.79 17.81
C ASP A 122 -9.83 -3.22 16.69
N SER A 123 -9.55 -2.90 15.43
CA SER A 123 -10.38 -3.28 14.29
C SER A 123 -9.97 -4.64 13.69
N PRO A 124 -10.89 -5.35 13.01
CA PRO A 124 -10.56 -6.54 12.23
C PRO A 124 -9.49 -6.28 11.16
N LEU A 125 -9.36 -5.05 10.68
CA LEU A 125 -8.32 -4.65 9.74
C LEU A 125 -6.92 -4.77 10.35
N LYS A 126 -6.74 -4.36 11.60
CA LYS A 126 -5.48 -4.56 12.34
C LYS A 126 -5.09 -6.03 12.38
N LYS A 127 -6.08 -6.90 12.58
CA LYS A 127 -5.87 -8.35 12.59
C LYS A 127 -5.40 -8.87 11.23
N ILE A 128 -5.93 -8.35 10.13
CA ILE A 128 -5.45 -8.69 8.77
C ILE A 128 -3.99 -8.28 8.62
N VAL A 129 -3.64 -7.06 9.00
CA VAL A 129 -2.25 -6.55 8.91
C VAL A 129 -1.30 -7.38 9.77
N GLU A 130 -1.69 -7.73 10.99
CA GLU A 130 -0.89 -8.62 11.86
C GLU A 130 -0.65 -10.01 11.24
N ILE A 131 -1.65 -10.57 10.56
CA ILE A 131 -1.50 -11.84 9.83
C ILE A 131 -0.50 -11.68 8.68
N ILE A 132 -0.64 -10.61 7.89
CA ILE A 132 0.27 -10.30 6.78
C ILE A 132 1.71 -10.14 7.28
N ASP A 133 1.91 -9.33 8.33
CA ASP A 133 3.23 -9.07 8.90
C ASP A 133 3.87 -10.34 9.45
N LYS A 134 3.08 -11.19 10.11
CA LYS A 134 3.55 -12.50 10.60
C LYS A 134 4.03 -13.39 9.45
N GLU A 135 3.28 -13.46 8.36
CA GLU A 135 3.65 -14.25 7.20
C GLU A 135 4.87 -13.65 6.46
N PHE A 136 5.02 -12.32 6.50
CA PHE A 136 6.18 -11.62 5.94
C PHE A 136 7.42 -11.67 6.83
N ALA A 137 7.28 -11.85 8.15
CA ALA A 137 8.40 -11.83 9.10
C ALA A 137 9.44 -12.93 8.80
N GLY A 138 9.04 -14.02 8.15
CA GLY A 138 9.96 -15.06 7.67
C GLY A 138 10.77 -14.64 6.42
N VAL A 139 10.43 -13.51 5.79
CA VAL A 139 10.99 -13.06 4.52
C VAL A 139 11.64 -11.67 4.64
N VAL A 140 11.12 -10.82 5.53
CA VAL A 140 11.53 -9.42 5.66
C VAL A 140 11.57 -9.00 7.13
N THR A 141 12.64 -8.30 7.52
CA THR A 141 12.73 -7.67 8.85
C THR A 141 12.02 -6.32 8.85
N GLY A 142 11.09 -6.13 9.77
CA GLY A 142 10.40 -4.88 10.02
C GLY A 142 8.87 -4.99 9.92
N ILE A 143 8.20 -4.44 10.91
CA ILE A 143 6.75 -4.50 11.07
C ILE A 143 6.12 -3.32 10.34
N PHE A 144 5.02 -3.56 9.62
CA PHE A 144 4.27 -2.54 8.92
C PHE A 144 2.99 -2.21 9.71
N PHE A 145 2.93 -1.04 10.32
CA PHE A 145 1.79 -0.65 11.15
C PHE A 145 0.84 0.35 10.51
N LEU A 146 1.13 0.78 9.29
CA LEU A 146 0.39 1.89 8.70
C LEU A 146 -0.46 1.45 7.52
N VAL A 147 -1.78 1.54 7.68
CA VAL A 147 -2.77 1.27 6.64
C VAL A 147 -3.36 2.59 6.18
N TYR A 148 -3.22 2.91 4.90
CA TYR A 148 -3.66 4.19 4.37
C TYR A 148 -4.01 4.13 2.87
N TYR A 149 -4.85 5.07 2.42
CA TYR A 149 -5.05 5.36 1.01
C TYR A 149 -4.07 6.41 0.55
N HIS A 150 -3.44 6.19 -0.60
CA HIS A 150 -2.62 7.26 -1.18
C HIS A 150 -3.36 7.95 -2.32
N PHE A 151 -3.38 9.27 -2.27
CA PHE A 151 -3.89 10.09 -3.35
C PHE A 151 -2.80 10.56 -4.30
N PHE A 152 -1.63 10.85 -3.77
CA PHE A 152 -0.53 11.47 -4.49
C PHE A 152 0.79 10.84 -4.13
N THR A 153 1.70 10.86 -5.11
CA THR A 153 3.09 10.49 -4.89
C THR A 153 3.98 11.63 -5.39
N LYS A 154 4.90 12.07 -4.57
CA LYS A 154 6.01 12.93 -4.98
C LYS A 154 7.30 12.13 -4.88
N VAL A 155 8.06 12.08 -5.97
CA VAL A 155 9.43 11.55 -5.95
C VAL A 155 10.32 12.63 -5.37
N LEU A 156 11.05 12.32 -4.31
CA LEU A 156 12.03 13.25 -3.74
C LEU A 156 13.30 13.22 -4.57
N PRO A 157 13.98 14.36 -4.71
CA PRO A 157 15.23 14.45 -5.46
C PRO A 157 16.37 13.66 -4.84
#